data_f71503b4e9e6fc9ac4562570533d4280
#
_entry.id   f71503b4e9e6fc9ac4562570533d4280
#
_cell.length_a   1.000
_cell.length_b   1.000
_cell.length_c   1.000
_cell.angle_alpha   90.00
_cell.angle_beta   90.00
_cell.angle_gamma   90.00
#
_symmetry.space_group_name_H-M   'P 1'
#
loop_
_entity.id
_entity.type
_entity.pdbx_description
1 polymer ?
#
loop_
_entity_poly.entity_id
_entity_poly.type
_entity_poly.pdbx_seq_one_letter_code
_entity_poly.pdbx_strand_id
1 'polypeptide(L)'
;MQFSPTVWGPFFWHTIHIAALGYPKEPTYTEKRAAKEFFESFQFMIPCGVCKEHYAQHLKTNPITPFLDRRQDLFRWTVMVHNTVNVTLKKPTLTEQDVLAYYNKLGKRDRSPVWTKDDMKEVDLQSFIRGFCIGFLGIGLIGGGVWGLNKLNMI
;
A
#
# COMPACT_ATOMS: atom_id res chain seq x y z
N MET A 1 20.20 -13.69 -4.60
CA MET A 1 19.21 -13.44 -3.53
C MET A 1 17.83 -13.50 -4.17
N GLN A 2 16.90 -14.29 -3.62
CA GLN A 2 15.52 -14.38 -4.13
C GLN A 2 14.59 -13.74 -3.10
N PHE A 3 13.75 -12.82 -3.54
CA PHE A 3 12.72 -12.21 -2.69
C PHE A 3 11.37 -12.86 -2.96
N SER A 4 10.63 -13.20 -1.89
CA SER A 4 9.25 -13.66 -2.01
C SER A 4 8.36 -12.59 -2.67
N PRO A 5 7.40 -12.98 -3.54
CA PRO A 5 6.41 -12.04 -4.09
C PRO A 5 5.62 -11.26 -3.04
N THR A 6 5.45 -11.81 -1.84
CA THR A 6 4.81 -11.11 -0.71
C THR A 6 5.65 -9.96 -0.16
N VAL A 7 6.98 -10.00 -0.36
CA VAL A 7 7.92 -8.96 0.07
C VAL A 7 8.03 -7.86 -0.98
N TRP A 8 8.39 -8.21 -2.22
CA TRP A 8 8.65 -7.21 -3.27
C TRP A 8 7.39 -6.69 -3.96
N GLY A 9 6.34 -7.51 -4.05
CA GLY A 9 5.12 -7.18 -4.80
C GLY A 9 4.46 -5.86 -4.37
N PRO A 10 4.25 -5.58 -3.08
CA PRO A 10 3.70 -4.31 -2.63
C PRO A 10 4.49 -3.10 -3.12
N PHE A 11 5.83 -3.13 -3.07
CA PHE A 11 6.69 -2.03 -3.55
C PHE A 11 6.50 -1.79 -5.04
N PHE A 12 6.48 -2.84 -5.84
CA PHE A 12 6.29 -2.74 -7.29
C PHE A 12 4.91 -2.18 -7.63
N TRP A 13 3.84 -2.65 -6.99
CA TRP A 13 2.50 -2.14 -7.23
C TRP A 13 2.34 -0.68 -6.78
N HIS A 14 2.92 -0.30 -5.65
CA HIS A 14 2.95 1.11 -5.25
C HIS A 14 3.68 1.97 -6.29
N THR A 15 4.84 1.53 -6.77
CA THR A 15 5.59 2.25 -7.81
C THR A 15 4.76 2.42 -9.08
N ILE A 16 4.13 1.35 -9.57
CA ILE A 16 3.30 1.36 -10.79
C ILE A 16 2.13 2.35 -10.65
N HIS A 17 1.36 2.27 -9.56
CA HIS A 17 0.21 3.14 -9.37
C HIS A 17 0.60 4.60 -9.13
N ILE A 18 1.64 4.86 -8.32
CA ILE A 18 2.12 6.23 -8.04
C ILE A 18 2.68 6.87 -9.30
N ALA A 19 3.44 6.13 -10.12
CA ALA A 19 3.94 6.63 -11.41
C ALA A 19 2.79 7.02 -12.35
N ALA A 20 1.73 6.22 -12.42
CA ALA A 20 0.55 6.54 -13.22
C ALA A 20 -0.23 7.75 -12.67
N LEU A 21 -0.31 7.92 -11.34
CA LEU A 21 -0.94 9.08 -10.72
C LEU A 21 -0.11 10.37 -10.90
N GLY A 22 1.22 10.25 -11.03
CA GLY A 22 2.12 11.35 -11.35
C GLY A 22 2.19 11.71 -12.83
N TYR A 23 1.59 10.91 -13.71
CA TYR A 23 1.61 11.13 -15.15
C TYR A 23 0.91 12.43 -15.54
N PRO A 24 1.35 13.17 -16.59
CA PRO A 24 0.68 14.39 -17.04
C PRO A 24 -0.79 14.17 -17.43
N LYS A 25 -1.63 15.18 -17.23
CA LYS A 25 -3.05 15.12 -17.69
C LYS A 25 -3.13 15.09 -19.22
N GLU A 26 -2.27 15.87 -19.86
CA GLU A 26 -2.14 16.02 -21.32
C GLU A 26 -0.67 15.74 -21.68
N PRO A 27 -0.30 14.45 -21.84
CA PRO A 27 1.09 14.07 -22.07
C PRO A 27 1.55 14.39 -23.48
N THR A 28 2.78 14.85 -23.60
CA THR A 28 3.50 14.99 -24.85
C THR A 28 3.85 13.62 -25.45
N TYR A 29 4.25 13.58 -26.71
CA TYR A 29 4.73 12.35 -27.35
C TYR A 29 5.91 11.71 -26.59
N THR A 30 6.86 12.53 -26.11
CA THR A 30 8.01 12.06 -25.34
C THR A 30 7.58 11.41 -24.02
N GLU A 31 6.63 12.01 -23.32
CA GLU A 31 6.10 11.46 -22.06
C GLU A 31 5.33 10.16 -22.28
N LYS A 32 4.54 10.07 -23.35
CA LYS A 32 3.85 8.82 -23.73
C LYS A 32 4.85 7.70 -24.02
N ARG A 33 5.92 8.01 -24.76
CA ARG A 33 6.97 7.05 -25.06
C ARG A 33 7.70 6.60 -23.77
N ALA A 34 8.08 7.54 -22.92
CA ALA A 34 8.75 7.27 -21.66
C ALA A 34 7.88 6.40 -20.73
N ALA A 35 6.59 6.71 -20.62
CA ALA A 35 5.65 5.90 -19.84
C ALA A 35 5.53 4.49 -20.41
N LYS A 36 5.39 4.34 -21.73
CA LYS A 36 5.35 3.03 -22.36
C LYS A 36 6.59 2.20 -22.05
N GLU A 37 7.78 2.76 -22.29
CA GLU A 37 9.06 2.11 -22.02
C GLU A 37 9.20 1.73 -20.55
N PHE A 38 8.81 2.62 -19.62
CA PHE A 38 8.85 2.37 -18.19
C PHE A 38 7.99 1.16 -17.79
N PHE A 39 6.70 1.17 -18.11
CA PHE A 39 5.80 0.08 -17.70
C PHE A 39 6.09 -1.23 -18.41
N GLU A 40 6.51 -1.22 -19.67
CA GLU A 40 6.87 -2.44 -20.40
C GLU A 40 8.19 -3.03 -19.90
N SER A 41 9.16 -2.19 -19.45
CA SER A 41 10.44 -2.68 -18.93
C SER A 41 10.36 -3.37 -17.58
N PHE A 42 9.27 -3.17 -16.81
CA PHE A 42 9.07 -3.87 -15.53
C PHE A 42 9.17 -5.39 -15.66
N GLN A 43 8.74 -5.97 -16.79
CA GLN A 43 8.86 -7.40 -17.04
C GLN A 43 10.28 -7.94 -16.86
N PHE A 44 11.30 -7.12 -17.08
CA PHE A 44 12.71 -7.52 -16.96
C PHE A 44 13.25 -7.30 -15.54
N MET A 45 12.62 -6.43 -14.75
CA MET A 45 13.09 -6.01 -13.42
C MET A 45 12.45 -6.77 -12.26
N ILE A 46 11.35 -7.50 -12.50
CA ILE A 46 10.68 -8.30 -11.47
C ILE A 46 11.64 -9.40 -10.96
N PRO A 47 11.89 -9.52 -9.64
CA PRO A 47 12.86 -10.47 -9.08
C PRO A 47 12.29 -11.90 -8.95
N CYS A 48 11.55 -12.37 -9.94
CA CYS A 48 10.88 -13.69 -9.95
C CYS A 48 10.66 -14.12 -11.41
N GLY A 49 11.27 -15.20 -11.85
CA GLY A 49 11.20 -15.67 -13.25
C GLY A 49 9.76 -15.90 -13.74
N VAL A 50 8.99 -16.71 -13.02
CA VAL A 50 7.58 -17.00 -13.36
C VAL A 50 6.73 -15.71 -13.35
N CYS A 51 7.02 -14.79 -12.43
CA CYS A 51 6.28 -13.54 -12.36
C CYS A 51 6.60 -12.60 -13.54
N LYS A 52 7.84 -12.64 -14.06
CA LYS A 52 8.22 -11.94 -15.31
C LYS A 52 7.40 -12.43 -16.50
N GLU A 53 7.31 -13.74 -16.66
CA GLU A 53 6.54 -14.37 -17.74
C GLU A 53 5.06 -14.01 -17.65
N HIS A 54 4.48 -14.10 -16.45
CA HIS A 54 3.09 -13.68 -16.21
C HIS A 54 2.87 -12.20 -16.55
N TYR A 55 3.77 -11.31 -16.09
CA TYR A 55 3.63 -9.89 -16.39
C TYR A 55 3.78 -9.61 -17.89
N ALA A 56 4.74 -10.26 -18.58
CA ALA A 56 4.88 -10.18 -20.03
C ALA A 56 3.61 -10.64 -20.76
N GLN A 57 2.95 -11.70 -20.27
CA GLN A 57 1.67 -12.17 -20.83
C GLN A 57 0.55 -11.16 -20.57
N HIS A 58 0.50 -10.53 -19.39
CA HIS A 58 -0.47 -9.46 -19.09
C HIS A 58 -0.31 -8.24 -20.00
N LEU A 59 0.93 -7.86 -20.34
CA LEU A 59 1.21 -6.79 -21.29
C LEU A 59 0.70 -7.11 -22.71
N LYS A 60 0.79 -8.38 -23.13
CA LYS A 60 0.26 -8.82 -24.43
C LYS A 60 -1.27 -8.78 -24.48
N THR A 61 -1.93 -9.23 -23.41
CA THR A 61 -3.40 -9.26 -23.33
C THR A 61 -4.00 -7.87 -23.04
N ASN A 62 -3.24 -6.99 -22.40
CA ASN A 62 -3.66 -5.65 -22.02
C ASN A 62 -2.61 -4.61 -22.47
N PRO A 63 -2.48 -4.34 -23.77
CA PRO A 63 -1.46 -3.41 -24.28
C PRO A 63 -1.69 -2.01 -23.73
N ILE A 64 -0.60 -1.35 -23.28
CA ILE A 64 -0.66 -0.04 -22.63
C ILE A 64 -1.00 1.11 -23.59
N THR A 65 -0.65 0.97 -24.86
CA THR A 65 -0.70 2.06 -25.87
C THR A 65 -2.04 2.82 -25.91
N PRO A 66 -3.23 2.17 -25.83
CA PRO A 66 -4.50 2.89 -25.84
C PRO A 66 -4.77 3.74 -24.59
N PHE A 67 -3.97 3.58 -23.55
CA PHE A 67 -4.17 4.23 -22.24
C PHE A 67 -3.20 5.38 -21.96
N LEU A 68 -2.35 5.75 -22.94
CA LEU A 68 -1.30 6.75 -22.76
C LEU A 68 -1.77 8.19 -23.01
N ASP A 69 -3.01 8.40 -23.47
CA ASP A 69 -3.47 9.75 -23.84
C ASP A 69 -3.82 10.63 -22.64
N ARG A 70 -4.14 10.04 -21.50
CA ARG A 70 -4.53 10.77 -20.28
C ARG A 70 -4.08 10.03 -19.04
N ARG A 71 -3.75 10.80 -17.99
CA ARG A 71 -3.41 10.25 -16.64
C ARG A 71 -4.44 9.24 -16.14
N GLN A 72 -5.71 9.57 -16.24
CA GLN A 72 -6.78 8.72 -15.74
C GLN A 72 -6.85 7.37 -16.45
N ASP A 73 -6.64 7.38 -17.77
CA ASP A 73 -6.65 6.15 -18.56
C ASP A 73 -5.45 5.27 -18.19
N LEU A 74 -4.26 5.87 -18.06
CA LEU A 74 -3.07 5.16 -17.61
C LEU A 74 -3.23 4.57 -16.20
N PHE A 75 -3.81 5.33 -15.27
CA PHE A 75 -4.10 4.84 -13.93
C PHE A 75 -5.09 3.67 -13.96
N ARG A 76 -6.17 3.78 -14.72
CA ARG A 76 -7.14 2.68 -14.93
C ARG A 76 -6.46 1.42 -15.47
N TRP A 77 -5.55 1.58 -16.44
CA TRP A 77 -4.77 0.46 -16.97
C TRP A 77 -3.95 -0.23 -15.87
N THR A 78 -3.29 0.51 -14.98
CA THR A 78 -2.52 -0.09 -13.88
C THR A 78 -3.41 -0.90 -12.92
N VAL A 79 -4.62 -0.41 -12.62
CA VAL A 79 -5.59 -1.13 -11.80
C VAL A 79 -6.08 -2.39 -12.50
N MET A 80 -6.34 -2.33 -13.80
CA MET A 80 -6.76 -3.47 -14.61
C MET A 80 -5.69 -4.57 -14.61
N VAL A 81 -4.43 -4.23 -14.86
CA VAL A 81 -3.31 -5.20 -14.84
C VAL A 81 -3.13 -5.79 -13.44
N HIS A 82 -3.21 -4.99 -12.39
CA HIS A 82 -3.14 -5.47 -10.99
C HIS A 82 -4.26 -6.47 -10.70
N ASN A 83 -5.48 -6.16 -11.11
CA ASN A 83 -6.63 -7.05 -10.92
C ASN A 83 -6.48 -8.38 -11.69
N THR A 84 -5.87 -8.36 -12.87
CA THR A 84 -5.56 -9.62 -13.60
C THR A 84 -4.63 -10.52 -12.77
N VAL A 85 -3.63 -9.94 -12.11
CA VAL A 85 -2.76 -10.68 -11.18
C VAL A 85 -3.54 -11.14 -9.94
N ASN A 86 -4.41 -10.30 -9.37
CA ASN A 86 -5.25 -10.68 -8.23
C ASN A 86 -6.14 -11.88 -8.55
N VAL A 87 -6.77 -11.91 -9.73
CA VAL A 87 -7.57 -13.06 -10.19
C VAL A 87 -6.72 -14.33 -10.27
N THR A 88 -5.53 -14.25 -10.86
CA THR A 88 -4.60 -15.40 -10.94
C THR A 88 -4.21 -15.91 -9.55
N LEU A 89 -4.06 -15.01 -8.58
CA LEU A 89 -3.71 -15.33 -7.20
C LEU A 89 -4.92 -15.63 -6.30
N LYS A 90 -6.15 -15.67 -6.85
CA LYS A 90 -7.42 -15.86 -6.12
C LYS A 90 -7.62 -14.80 -5.02
N LYS A 91 -7.16 -13.58 -5.26
CA LYS A 91 -7.35 -12.43 -4.38
C LYS A 91 -8.55 -11.58 -4.84
N PRO A 92 -9.19 -10.82 -3.95
CA PRO A 92 -10.22 -9.86 -4.34
C PRO A 92 -9.72 -8.84 -5.35
N THR A 93 -10.56 -8.49 -6.30
CA THR A 93 -10.33 -7.35 -7.20
C THR A 93 -10.81 -6.06 -6.55
N LEU A 94 -10.19 -4.93 -6.90
CA LEU A 94 -10.53 -3.61 -6.41
C LEU A 94 -11.05 -2.74 -7.56
N THR A 95 -11.99 -1.84 -7.26
CA THR A 95 -12.43 -0.83 -8.24
C THR A 95 -11.38 0.28 -8.39
N GLU A 96 -11.39 0.98 -9.54
CA GLU A 96 -10.55 2.17 -9.73
C GLU A 96 -10.77 3.21 -8.61
N GLN A 97 -12.02 3.38 -8.16
CA GLN A 97 -12.40 4.32 -7.11
C GLN A 97 -11.79 3.94 -5.76
N ASP A 98 -11.82 2.66 -5.39
CA ASP A 98 -11.24 2.18 -4.13
C ASP A 98 -9.73 2.39 -4.11
N VAL A 99 -9.05 2.07 -5.22
CA VAL A 99 -7.60 2.25 -5.34
C VAL A 99 -7.25 3.75 -5.32
N LEU A 100 -8.00 4.59 -6.03
CA LEU A 100 -7.80 6.04 -6.00
C LEU A 100 -8.04 6.63 -4.60
N ALA A 101 -9.08 6.20 -3.90
CA ALA A 101 -9.37 6.61 -2.53
C ALA A 101 -8.22 6.22 -1.57
N TYR A 102 -7.67 5.02 -1.73
CA TYR A 102 -6.50 4.58 -0.98
C TYR A 102 -5.30 5.51 -1.19
N TYR A 103 -4.92 5.82 -2.44
CA TYR A 103 -3.79 6.71 -2.73
C TYR A 103 -4.03 8.16 -2.32
N ASN A 104 -5.26 8.66 -2.42
CA ASN A 104 -5.63 9.97 -1.89
C ASN A 104 -5.45 10.04 -0.37
N LYS A 105 -5.82 8.99 0.35
CA LYS A 105 -5.60 8.90 1.80
C LYS A 105 -4.12 8.79 2.14
N LEU A 106 -3.36 8.03 1.35
CA LEU A 106 -1.92 7.88 1.52
C LEU A 106 -1.19 9.22 1.32
N GLY A 107 -1.51 9.96 0.25
CA GLY A 107 -0.91 11.26 -0.06
C GLY A 107 -1.17 12.34 1.00
N LYS A 108 -2.27 12.21 1.77
CA LYS A 108 -2.58 13.15 2.88
C LYS A 108 -1.79 12.86 4.16
N ARG A 109 -1.16 11.70 4.28
CA ARG A 109 -0.50 11.27 5.52
C ARG A 109 0.91 11.83 5.70
N ASP A 110 1.52 12.34 4.63
CA ASP A 110 2.92 12.78 4.59
C ASP A 110 3.92 11.76 5.20
N ARG A 111 3.58 10.47 5.06
CA ARG A 111 4.38 9.36 5.57
C ARG A 111 4.48 8.27 4.51
N SER A 112 5.67 7.66 4.41
CA SER A 112 5.88 6.50 3.55
C SER A 112 4.97 5.33 3.94
N PRO A 113 4.39 4.59 2.98
CA PRO A 113 3.70 3.32 3.26
C PRO A 113 4.69 2.21 3.67
N VAL A 114 5.97 2.45 3.50
CA VAL A 114 7.05 1.54 3.87
C VAL A 114 7.49 1.87 5.29
N TRP A 115 7.44 0.88 6.18
CA TRP A 115 7.90 1.00 7.55
C TRP A 115 9.41 1.27 7.59
N THR A 116 9.79 2.41 8.13
CA THR A 116 11.18 2.74 8.44
C THR A 116 11.51 2.32 9.88
N LYS A 117 12.81 2.33 10.25
CA LYS A 117 13.20 2.09 11.64
C LYS A 117 12.61 3.12 12.61
N ASP A 118 12.38 4.34 12.13
CA ASP A 118 11.80 5.42 12.93
C ASP A 118 10.30 5.23 13.10
N ASP A 119 9.59 4.76 12.07
CA ASP A 119 8.18 4.36 12.17
C ASP A 119 7.99 3.23 13.19
N MET A 120 8.89 2.24 13.19
CA MET A 120 8.85 1.15 14.18
C MET A 120 9.07 1.67 15.60
N LYS A 121 10.04 2.56 15.83
CA LYS A 121 10.27 3.16 17.14
C LYS A 121 9.08 3.99 17.63
N GLU A 122 8.43 4.74 16.72
CA GLU A 122 7.25 5.53 17.06
C GLU A 122 6.07 4.64 17.46
N VAL A 123 5.84 3.54 16.73
CA VAL A 123 4.79 2.56 17.07
C VAL A 123 5.08 1.86 18.40
N ASP A 124 6.33 1.45 18.63
CA ASP A 124 6.74 0.84 19.90
C ASP A 124 6.54 1.80 21.06
N LEU A 125 6.94 3.06 20.92
CA LEU A 125 6.74 4.10 21.94
C LEU A 125 5.25 4.37 22.18
N GLN A 126 4.44 4.51 21.13
CA GLN A 126 3.00 4.71 21.27
C GLN A 126 2.30 3.52 21.91
N SER A 127 2.71 2.30 21.56
CA SER A 127 2.19 1.06 22.16
C SER A 127 2.58 0.96 23.62
N PHE A 128 3.81 1.32 23.97
CA PHE A 128 4.29 1.38 25.34
C PHE A 128 3.51 2.40 26.17
N ILE A 129 3.33 3.63 25.67
CA ILE A 129 2.57 4.68 26.37
C ILE A 129 1.12 4.25 26.58
N ARG A 130 0.46 3.67 25.55
CA ARG A 130 -0.90 3.16 25.68
C ARG A 130 -0.99 2.06 26.73
N GLY A 131 -0.08 1.09 26.71
CA GLY A 131 -0.03 0.01 27.69
C GLY A 131 0.20 0.53 29.10
N PHE A 132 1.11 1.49 29.27
CA PHE A 132 1.38 2.16 30.54
C PHE A 132 0.16 2.90 31.10
N CYS A 133 -0.51 3.71 30.26
CA CYS A 133 -1.72 4.42 30.67
C CYS A 133 -2.86 3.50 31.08
N ILE A 134 -3.10 2.42 30.31
CA ILE A 134 -4.14 1.43 30.61
C ILE A 134 -3.79 0.70 31.92
N GLY A 135 -2.54 0.30 32.11
CA GLY A 135 -2.08 -0.36 33.32
C GLY A 135 -2.22 0.55 34.55
N PHE A 136 -1.84 1.81 34.44
CA PHE A 136 -1.96 2.79 35.54
C PHE A 136 -3.41 3.05 35.93
N LEU A 137 -4.32 3.21 34.96
CA LEU A 137 -5.76 3.32 35.20
C LEU A 137 -6.34 2.08 35.85
N GLY A 138 -5.92 0.89 35.42
CA GLY A 138 -6.34 -0.39 36.02
C GLY A 138 -5.93 -0.50 37.49
N ILE A 139 -4.68 -0.18 37.82
CA ILE A 139 -4.18 -0.18 39.21
C ILE A 139 -4.93 0.87 40.05
N GLY A 140 -5.18 2.05 39.52
CA GLY A 140 -5.92 3.11 40.22
C GLY A 140 -7.38 2.71 40.54
N LEU A 141 -8.07 2.03 39.63
CA LEU A 141 -9.43 1.52 39.83
C LEU A 141 -9.48 0.41 40.88
N ILE A 142 -8.53 -0.54 40.84
CA ILE A 142 -8.44 -1.63 41.81
C ILE A 142 -8.08 -1.07 43.19
N GLY A 143 -7.06 -0.22 43.29
CA GLY A 143 -6.63 0.39 44.56
C GLY A 143 -7.71 1.28 45.18
N GLY A 144 -8.40 2.10 44.36
CA GLY A 144 -9.54 2.93 44.79
C GLY A 144 -10.73 2.09 45.26
N GLY A 145 -11.04 0.98 44.55
CA GLY A 145 -12.08 0.04 44.93
C GLY A 145 -11.82 -0.63 46.27
N VAL A 146 -10.60 -1.15 46.50
CA VAL A 146 -10.19 -1.77 47.76
C VAL A 146 -10.21 -0.76 48.90
N TRP A 147 -9.73 0.47 48.69
CA TRP A 147 -9.77 1.52 49.71
C TRP A 147 -11.20 1.93 50.08
N GLY A 148 -12.09 2.04 49.09
CA GLY A 148 -13.50 2.33 49.29
C GLY A 148 -14.25 1.24 50.07
N LEU A 149 -13.99 -0.04 49.78
CA LEU A 149 -14.56 -1.18 50.49
C LEU A 149 -14.08 -1.25 51.94
N ASN A 150 -12.80 -1.01 52.20
CA ASN A 150 -12.27 -0.96 53.54
C ASN A 150 -12.89 0.17 54.39
N LYS A 151 -13.22 1.31 53.77
CA LYS A 151 -13.89 2.43 54.45
C LYS A 151 -15.35 2.14 54.82
N LEU A 152 -16.05 1.38 53.97
CA LEU A 152 -17.42 0.94 54.19
C LEU A 152 -17.55 -0.11 55.28
N ASN A 153 -16.52 -0.94 55.46
CA ASN A 153 -16.50 -1.97 56.55
C ASN A 153 -16.05 -1.43 57.91
N MET A 154 -15.68 -0.16 58.03
CA MET A 154 -15.34 0.51 59.28
C MET A 154 -16.42 1.42 59.85
N ILE A 155 -17.63 1.39 59.26
CA ILE A 155 -18.85 2.02 59.77
C ILE A 155 -19.83 0.92 60.19
#